data_34cc221408b27983ec8670d0ae01fa5d
#
_entry.id   34cc221408b27983ec8670d0ae01fa5d
#
_cell.length_a   1.000
_cell.length_b   1.000
_cell.length_c   1.000
_cell.angle_alpha   90.00
_cell.angle_beta   90.00
_cell.angle_gamma   90.00
#
_symmetry.space_group_name_H-M   'P 1'
#
loop_
_entity.id
_entity.type
_entity.pdbx_description
1 polymer ?
#
loop_
_entity_poly.entity_id
_entity_poly.type
_entity_poly.pdbx_seq_one_letter_code
_entity_poly.pdbx_strand_id
1 'polypeptide(L)'
;MNKQNRPVKYIIVTGGVMSGIGKGITASSIGVVLKSYGLNVTSIKIDPYLNIDAGTMSPFEHGECYVLNDGGEVDLDLGNYERFLGITLTKEHNITTGKIYRKIIESERNGEYLGKTVQVTPHITDCISNWIKNVASTKILDAYSKNEIEPDICIIELGGTVGDIESMPFVESLRRMKFNMHENSMCFVHIGYLPIIKTSNEIKTKPMQHSMQTMRSLGIIPDILCVRCEKEVDNSTIDKLSIWTNTPKKNIIINTDVHNIYMVPVTFHSQRIMEKIGNQLDLKFKWNGSAIQKWNNMAMKYQLPLPKINVSIVGKYTRLHDSYTSLLHAINHAGLYINYRVVINWIESDDITNENYDLNCDACIIPGGFGIRGIEGMILASKIARNKKIPCLGICLGMHIMVIESCRHSGLTDSNSSEFNKNTENPVICLLPDQNGVMGGTMRLGSIGTSIDKNTLTNKVYFNSNKKMGNDTLSSDN
;
A
#
# COMPACT_ATOMS: atom_id res chain seq x y z
N MET A 1 -19.57 -24.90 -16.31
CA MET A 1 -19.82 -24.99 -14.87
C MET A 1 -20.06 -23.59 -14.37
N ASN A 2 -21.24 -23.31 -13.84
CA ASN A 2 -21.61 -21.97 -13.32
C ASN A 2 -20.66 -21.57 -12.21
N LYS A 3 -20.08 -20.33 -12.32
CA LYS A 3 -19.22 -19.71 -11.29
C LYS A 3 -19.98 -19.42 -9.98
N GLN A 4 -21.29 -19.49 -9.97
CA GLN A 4 -22.14 -19.21 -8.82
C GLN A 4 -22.00 -20.32 -7.77
N ASN A 5 -21.37 -20.04 -6.64
CA ASN A 5 -21.21 -20.85 -5.41
C ASN A 5 -19.85 -21.53 -5.16
N ARG A 6 -18.74 -20.96 -5.58
CA ARG A 6 -17.46 -21.43 -5.02
C ARG A 6 -17.14 -20.64 -3.75
N PRO A 7 -16.86 -21.31 -2.62
CA PRO A 7 -16.41 -20.61 -1.41
C PRO A 7 -15.08 -19.92 -1.67
N VAL A 8 -14.92 -18.68 -1.19
CA VAL A 8 -13.67 -17.94 -1.26
C VAL A 8 -12.56 -18.73 -0.56
N LYS A 9 -11.39 -18.81 -1.17
CA LYS A 9 -10.17 -19.40 -0.59
C LYS A 9 -9.30 -18.32 0.01
N TYR A 10 -8.49 -18.66 1.01
CA TYR A 10 -7.71 -17.71 1.77
C TYR A 10 -6.21 -17.99 1.67
N ILE A 11 -5.42 -16.94 1.45
CA ILE A 11 -3.96 -17.00 1.51
C ILE A 11 -3.51 -16.08 2.63
N ILE A 12 -2.84 -16.64 3.63
CA ILE A 12 -2.40 -15.89 4.81
C ILE A 12 -0.90 -15.64 4.67
N VAL A 13 -0.54 -14.36 4.58
CA VAL A 13 0.86 -13.94 4.49
C VAL A 13 1.30 -13.46 5.87
N THR A 14 2.27 -14.16 6.46
CA THR A 14 2.83 -13.84 7.78
C THR A 14 4.32 -13.58 7.67
N GLY A 15 4.87 -12.80 8.59
CA GLY A 15 6.29 -12.54 8.63
C GLY A 15 6.91 -12.80 9.99
N GLY A 16 8.17 -13.17 9.99
CA GLY A 16 8.94 -13.36 11.19
C GLY A 16 10.27 -12.62 11.16
N VAL A 17 10.93 -12.55 12.30
CA VAL A 17 12.26 -11.99 12.53
C VAL A 17 12.28 -10.47 12.67
N MET A 18 11.70 -9.72 11.73
CA MET A 18 11.77 -8.25 11.72
C MET A 18 10.67 -7.66 10.83
N SER A 19 10.38 -6.38 11.02
CA SER A 19 9.53 -5.59 10.13
C SER A 19 10.26 -5.28 8.81
N GLY A 20 9.55 -4.80 7.78
CA GLY A 20 10.16 -4.39 6.51
C GLY A 20 10.68 -5.53 5.62
N ILE A 21 10.39 -6.80 5.95
CA ILE A 21 10.84 -7.96 5.15
C ILE A 21 10.10 -8.13 3.81
N GLY A 22 9.11 -7.26 3.52
CA GLY A 22 8.38 -7.25 2.25
C GLY A 22 7.12 -8.11 2.22
N LYS A 23 6.40 -8.21 3.35
CA LYS A 23 5.08 -8.89 3.41
C LYS A 23 4.09 -8.34 2.39
N GLY A 24 3.90 -7.02 2.36
CA GLY A 24 2.97 -6.35 1.45
C GLY A 24 3.30 -6.59 -0.02
N ILE A 25 4.57 -6.48 -0.39
CA ILE A 25 5.03 -6.77 -1.75
C ILE A 25 4.86 -8.25 -2.10
N THR A 26 5.10 -9.16 -1.16
CA THR A 26 4.84 -10.59 -1.37
C THR A 26 3.36 -10.88 -1.57
N ALA A 27 2.49 -10.34 -0.71
CA ALA A 27 1.04 -10.49 -0.82
C ALA A 27 0.53 -9.95 -2.16
N SER A 28 0.93 -8.72 -2.52
CA SER A 28 0.60 -8.10 -3.81
C SER A 28 1.10 -8.93 -4.99
N SER A 29 2.33 -9.44 -4.92
CA SER A 29 2.95 -10.24 -6.00
C SER A 29 2.28 -11.58 -6.20
N ILE A 30 1.90 -12.26 -5.12
CA ILE A 30 1.06 -13.48 -5.19
C ILE A 30 -0.25 -13.16 -5.90
N GLY A 31 -0.90 -12.06 -5.53
CA GLY A 31 -2.15 -11.61 -6.14
C GLY A 31 -2.03 -11.34 -7.64
N VAL A 32 -0.94 -10.70 -8.08
CA VAL A 32 -0.65 -10.50 -9.53
C VAL A 32 -0.53 -11.83 -10.26
N VAL A 33 0.20 -12.79 -9.70
CA VAL A 33 0.33 -14.12 -10.31
C VAL A 33 -1.04 -14.81 -10.40
N LEU A 34 -1.84 -14.81 -9.33
CA LEU A 34 -3.19 -15.41 -9.33
C LEU A 34 -4.11 -14.74 -10.36
N LYS A 35 -4.12 -13.41 -10.44
CA LYS A 35 -4.90 -12.66 -11.45
C LYS A 35 -4.45 -12.98 -12.87
N SER A 36 -3.17 -13.21 -13.10
CA SER A 36 -2.66 -13.60 -14.42
C SER A 36 -3.19 -14.95 -14.90
N TYR A 37 -3.67 -15.80 -13.99
CA TYR A 37 -4.38 -17.05 -14.26
C TYR A 37 -5.89 -16.91 -14.27
N GLY A 38 -6.42 -15.68 -14.20
CA GLY A 38 -7.85 -15.39 -14.33
C GLY A 38 -8.66 -15.55 -13.05
N LEU A 39 -8.01 -15.55 -11.88
CA LEU A 39 -8.68 -15.54 -10.58
C LEU A 39 -8.96 -14.09 -10.14
N ASN A 40 -10.11 -13.87 -9.53
CA ASN A 40 -10.47 -12.62 -8.89
C ASN A 40 -9.87 -12.60 -7.48
N VAL A 41 -9.07 -11.60 -7.18
CA VAL A 41 -8.33 -11.51 -5.91
C VAL A 41 -8.70 -10.26 -5.17
N THR A 42 -9.06 -10.38 -3.90
CA THR A 42 -9.13 -9.29 -2.92
C THR A 42 -8.04 -9.43 -1.87
N SER A 43 -7.79 -8.39 -1.09
CA SER A 43 -6.77 -8.42 -0.03
C SER A 43 -7.26 -7.75 1.23
N ILE A 44 -6.78 -8.20 2.38
CA ILE A 44 -7.01 -7.63 3.72
C ILE A 44 -5.65 -7.39 4.36
N LYS A 45 -5.48 -6.21 4.94
CA LYS A 45 -4.36 -5.90 5.84
C LYS A 45 -4.83 -5.96 7.28
N ILE A 46 -4.13 -6.71 8.09
CA ILE A 46 -4.32 -6.73 9.54
C ILE A 46 -3.15 -6.01 10.18
N ASP A 47 -3.44 -4.93 10.91
CA ASP A 47 -2.46 -4.16 11.64
C ASP A 47 -2.70 -4.27 13.14
N PRO A 48 -1.78 -4.88 13.91
CA PRO A 48 -1.99 -5.19 15.32
C PRO A 48 -1.85 -3.99 16.26
N TYR A 49 -1.70 -2.77 15.76
CA TYR A 49 -1.66 -1.58 16.61
C TYR A 49 -3.05 -1.15 17.12
N LEU A 50 -3.07 -0.37 18.22
CA LEU A 50 -4.29 0.11 18.88
C LEU A 50 -4.96 1.31 18.21
N ASN A 51 -4.32 1.97 17.26
CA ASN A 51 -4.93 3.05 16.51
C ASN A 51 -6.16 2.53 15.74
N ILE A 52 -7.19 3.35 15.64
CA ILE A 52 -8.39 3.01 14.86
C ILE A 52 -8.03 2.97 13.36
N ASP A 53 -7.24 3.95 12.92
CA ASP A 53 -6.77 4.09 11.54
C ASP A 53 -5.38 4.75 11.51
N ALA A 54 -4.85 5.01 10.32
CA ALA A 54 -3.53 5.61 10.14
C ALA A 54 -3.54 7.16 10.18
N GLY A 55 -4.71 7.80 10.24
CA GLY A 55 -4.85 9.25 10.11
C GLY A 55 -4.20 10.08 11.22
N THR A 56 -3.96 9.46 12.40
CA THR A 56 -3.30 10.12 13.53
C THR A 56 -1.81 9.78 13.65
N MET A 57 -1.29 8.95 12.76
CA MET A 57 0.10 8.49 12.82
C MET A 57 1.05 9.49 12.15
N SER A 58 2.27 9.59 12.70
CA SER A 58 3.32 10.38 12.08
C SER A 58 3.84 9.69 10.82
N PRO A 59 3.89 10.40 9.67
CA PRO A 59 4.51 9.84 8.46
C PRO A 59 5.98 9.45 8.64
N PHE A 60 6.70 10.04 9.61
CA PHE A 60 8.07 9.68 9.93
C PHE A 60 8.21 8.32 10.62
N GLU A 61 7.17 7.82 11.26
CA GLU A 61 7.18 6.53 11.96
C GLU A 61 6.60 5.40 11.13
N HIS A 62 5.54 5.67 10.37
CA HIS A 62 4.75 4.65 9.67
C HIS A 62 4.73 4.80 8.15
N GLY A 63 5.39 5.83 7.59
CA GLY A 63 5.30 6.15 6.19
C GLY A 63 4.00 6.87 5.83
N GLU A 64 3.59 6.77 4.57
CA GLU A 64 2.40 7.44 4.05
C GLU A 64 1.12 6.91 4.70
N CYS A 65 0.24 7.82 5.14
CA CYS A 65 -1.17 7.50 5.36
C CYS A 65 -1.86 7.45 4.00
N TYR A 66 -2.26 6.26 3.56
CA TYR A 66 -2.94 6.07 2.29
C TYR A 66 -4.44 6.30 2.46
N VAL A 67 -5.06 7.07 1.54
CA VAL A 67 -6.49 7.35 1.59
C VAL A 67 -7.23 6.59 0.49
N LEU A 68 -8.20 5.79 0.90
CA LEU A 68 -9.05 5.01 0.00
C LEU A 68 -10.19 5.87 -0.60
N ASN A 69 -10.85 5.37 -1.64
CA ASN A 69 -11.96 6.07 -2.28
C ASN A 69 -13.12 6.40 -1.34
N ASP A 70 -13.35 5.57 -0.32
CA ASP A 70 -14.40 5.78 0.71
C ASP A 70 -13.96 6.71 1.87
N GLY A 71 -12.77 7.32 1.74
CA GLY A 71 -12.21 8.22 2.74
C GLY A 71 -11.49 7.52 3.89
N GLY A 72 -11.35 6.20 3.85
CA GLY A 72 -10.59 5.46 4.87
C GLY A 72 -9.12 5.83 4.85
N GLU A 73 -8.58 6.22 6.01
CA GLU A 73 -7.16 6.51 6.24
C GLU A 73 -6.48 5.20 6.69
N VAL A 74 -5.63 4.64 5.85
CA VAL A 74 -5.12 3.26 6.05
C VAL A 74 -3.61 3.19 5.85
N ASP A 75 -3.05 2.03 6.19
CA ASP A 75 -1.63 1.73 5.95
C ASP A 75 -1.28 1.75 4.46
N LEU A 76 -0.06 2.17 4.14
CA LEU A 76 0.47 2.30 2.77
C LEU A 76 0.42 1.00 1.96
N ASP A 77 0.38 -0.17 2.61
CA ASP A 77 0.29 -1.47 1.94
C ASP A 77 -1.01 -1.63 1.15
N LEU A 78 -2.13 -1.00 1.59
CA LEU A 78 -3.36 -1.03 0.81
C LEU A 78 -3.20 -0.32 -0.54
N GLY A 79 -2.41 0.74 -0.60
CA GLY A 79 -2.03 1.38 -1.85
C GLY A 79 -1.23 0.44 -2.77
N ASN A 80 -0.35 -0.40 -2.21
CA ASN A 80 0.33 -1.44 -2.97
C ASN A 80 -0.65 -2.48 -3.51
N TYR A 81 -1.63 -2.92 -2.71
CA TYR A 81 -2.64 -3.87 -3.18
C TYR A 81 -3.48 -3.28 -4.32
N GLU A 82 -3.96 -2.04 -4.20
CA GLU A 82 -4.70 -1.39 -5.28
C GLU A 82 -3.89 -1.29 -6.56
N ARG A 83 -2.63 -0.85 -6.47
CA ARG A 83 -1.73 -0.70 -7.63
C ARG A 83 -1.39 -2.03 -8.29
N PHE A 84 -1.07 -3.07 -7.51
CA PHE A 84 -0.68 -4.37 -8.04
C PHE A 84 -1.87 -5.16 -8.55
N LEU A 85 -2.99 -5.13 -7.83
CA LEU A 85 -4.17 -5.92 -8.16
C LEU A 85 -5.13 -5.20 -9.12
N GLY A 86 -5.00 -3.88 -9.30
CA GLY A 86 -5.92 -3.10 -10.11
C GLY A 86 -7.36 -3.22 -9.60
N ILE A 87 -7.56 -3.05 -8.31
CA ILE A 87 -8.85 -3.10 -7.62
C ILE A 87 -9.03 -1.85 -6.77
N THR A 88 -10.27 -1.57 -6.37
CA THR A 88 -10.58 -0.53 -5.39
C THR A 88 -10.96 -1.19 -4.08
N LEU A 89 -10.27 -0.82 -3.01
CA LEU A 89 -10.50 -1.31 -1.65
C LEU A 89 -11.33 -0.31 -0.85
N THR A 90 -11.83 -0.76 0.30
CA THR A 90 -12.58 0.04 1.26
C THR A 90 -11.91 -0.02 2.64
N LYS A 91 -12.28 0.87 3.55
CA LYS A 91 -11.76 0.90 4.93
C LYS A 91 -11.96 -0.42 5.70
N GLU A 92 -12.90 -1.27 5.23
CA GLU A 92 -13.14 -2.59 5.81
C GLU A 92 -12.01 -3.59 5.49
N HIS A 93 -11.19 -3.32 4.45
CA HIS A 93 -10.04 -4.14 4.08
C HIS A 93 -8.81 -3.90 4.96
N ASN A 94 -8.87 -2.92 5.88
CA ASN A 94 -7.86 -2.68 6.89
C ASN A 94 -8.44 -2.97 8.28
N ILE A 95 -7.98 -4.03 8.93
CA ILE A 95 -8.39 -4.46 10.27
C ILE A 95 -7.31 -4.06 11.27
N THR A 96 -7.64 -3.20 12.24
CA THR A 96 -6.75 -2.83 13.34
C THR A 96 -7.23 -3.39 14.67
N THR A 97 -6.34 -3.54 15.63
CA THR A 97 -6.73 -3.91 17.01
C THR A 97 -7.73 -2.91 17.56
N GLY A 98 -7.51 -1.60 17.33
CA GLY A 98 -8.41 -0.56 17.79
C GLY A 98 -9.82 -0.71 17.26
N LYS A 99 -10.00 -1.00 15.95
CA LYS A 99 -11.33 -1.24 15.36
C LYS A 99 -12.03 -2.43 16.00
N ILE A 100 -11.30 -3.54 16.20
CA ILE A 100 -11.85 -4.76 16.81
C ILE A 100 -12.26 -4.52 18.25
N TYR A 101 -11.37 -3.94 19.07
CA TYR A 101 -11.67 -3.70 20.48
C TYR A 101 -12.80 -2.69 20.66
N ARG A 102 -12.82 -1.61 19.90
CA ARG A 102 -13.93 -0.65 19.93
C ARG A 102 -15.26 -1.34 19.65
N LYS A 103 -15.34 -2.15 18.60
CA LYS A 103 -16.57 -2.88 18.25
C LYS A 103 -17.03 -3.81 19.37
N ILE A 104 -16.10 -4.57 19.98
CA ILE A 104 -16.43 -5.50 21.08
C ILE A 104 -16.91 -4.73 22.34
N ILE A 105 -16.23 -3.63 22.68
CA ILE A 105 -16.60 -2.82 23.85
C ILE A 105 -17.97 -2.14 23.63
N GLU A 106 -18.23 -1.61 22.44
CA GLU A 106 -19.52 -1.04 22.08
C GLU A 106 -20.65 -2.09 22.15
N SER A 107 -20.43 -3.30 21.62
CA SER A 107 -21.39 -4.42 21.72
C SER A 107 -21.63 -4.85 23.16
N GLU A 108 -20.58 -4.87 24.00
CA GLU A 108 -20.73 -5.16 25.45
C GLU A 108 -21.59 -4.10 26.13
N ARG A 109 -21.30 -2.82 25.91
CA ARG A 109 -22.06 -1.71 26.49
C ARG A 109 -23.53 -1.67 26.03
N ASN A 110 -23.80 -2.12 24.80
CA ASN A 110 -25.13 -2.27 24.25
C ASN A 110 -25.88 -3.52 24.75
N GLY A 111 -25.24 -4.37 25.58
CA GLY A 111 -25.86 -5.56 26.16
C GLY A 111 -25.98 -6.76 25.20
N GLU A 112 -25.29 -6.76 24.06
CA GLU A 112 -25.39 -7.82 23.06
C GLU A 112 -24.90 -9.18 23.56
N TYR A 113 -24.08 -9.21 24.60
CA TYR A 113 -23.54 -10.43 25.19
C TYR A 113 -24.39 -10.99 26.34
N LEU A 114 -25.53 -10.36 26.66
CA LEU A 114 -26.52 -10.88 27.61
C LEU A 114 -25.92 -11.25 28.98
N GLY A 115 -25.01 -10.45 29.52
CA GLY A 115 -24.37 -10.64 30.81
C GLY A 115 -23.25 -11.68 30.84
N LYS A 116 -22.84 -12.25 29.69
CA LYS A 116 -21.68 -13.14 29.63
C LYS A 116 -20.37 -12.38 29.84
N THR A 117 -19.38 -13.03 30.43
CA THR A 117 -18.02 -12.52 30.49
C THR A 117 -17.44 -12.46 29.08
N VAL A 118 -17.05 -11.27 28.62
CA VAL A 118 -16.43 -11.06 27.31
C VAL A 118 -14.93 -11.32 27.41
N GLN A 119 -14.42 -12.19 26.55
CA GLN A 119 -13.01 -12.68 26.57
C GLN A 119 -12.39 -12.58 25.18
N VAL A 120 -11.04 -12.64 25.10
CA VAL A 120 -10.33 -12.66 23.81
C VAL A 120 -10.83 -13.83 22.96
N THR A 121 -10.89 -15.01 23.53
CA THR A 121 -11.50 -16.20 22.91
C THR A 121 -12.78 -16.53 23.68
N PRO A 122 -13.98 -16.61 23.04
CA PRO A 122 -14.16 -16.56 21.59
C PRO A 122 -14.44 -15.15 21.01
N HIS A 123 -14.78 -14.14 21.80
CA HIS A 123 -15.45 -12.93 21.34
C HIS A 123 -14.60 -12.10 20.33
N ILE A 124 -13.35 -11.78 20.69
CA ILE A 124 -12.43 -11.05 19.80
C ILE A 124 -12.05 -11.92 18.62
N THR A 125 -11.71 -13.20 18.82
CA THR A 125 -11.33 -14.10 17.72
C THR A 125 -12.46 -14.34 16.73
N ASP A 126 -13.69 -14.44 17.20
CA ASP A 126 -14.86 -14.59 16.33
C ASP A 126 -15.21 -13.30 15.60
N CYS A 127 -15.05 -12.14 16.23
CA CYS A 127 -15.19 -10.83 15.59
C CYS A 127 -14.20 -10.69 14.43
N ILE A 128 -12.93 -11.02 14.62
CA ILE A 128 -11.91 -11.00 13.58
C ILE A 128 -12.26 -11.95 12.45
N SER A 129 -12.61 -13.21 12.77
CA SER A 129 -12.96 -14.24 11.78
C SER A 129 -14.16 -13.83 10.94
N ASN A 130 -15.21 -13.27 11.57
CA ASN A 130 -16.41 -12.83 10.89
C ASN A 130 -16.13 -11.60 10.01
N TRP A 131 -15.30 -10.66 10.47
CA TRP A 131 -14.89 -9.51 9.66
C TRP A 131 -14.16 -9.96 8.40
N ILE A 132 -13.17 -10.85 8.53
CA ILE A 132 -12.44 -11.43 7.39
C ILE A 132 -13.41 -12.09 6.40
N LYS A 133 -14.32 -12.93 6.87
CA LYS A 133 -15.30 -13.63 5.99
C LYS A 133 -16.21 -12.66 5.27
N ASN A 134 -16.70 -11.63 5.95
CA ASN A 134 -17.58 -10.62 5.37
C ASN A 134 -16.84 -9.85 4.25
N VAL A 135 -15.65 -9.35 4.52
CA VAL A 135 -14.85 -8.64 3.51
C VAL A 135 -14.49 -9.55 2.33
N ALA A 136 -14.09 -10.79 2.61
CA ALA A 136 -13.74 -11.75 1.55
C ALA A 136 -14.91 -12.11 0.64
N SER A 137 -16.16 -12.04 1.12
CA SER A 137 -17.37 -12.31 0.33
C SER A 137 -17.96 -11.06 -0.33
N THR A 138 -17.46 -9.87 0.01
CA THR A 138 -17.94 -8.62 -0.57
C THR A 138 -17.38 -8.46 -1.98
N LYS A 139 -18.23 -8.05 -2.93
CA LYS A 139 -17.79 -7.70 -4.27
C LYS A 139 -16.81 -6.53 -4.23
N ILE A 140 -15.80 -6.61 -5.07
CA ILE A 140 -14.78 -5.56 -5.25
C ILE A 140 -14.95 -4.90 -6.61
N LEU A 141 -14.61 -3.62 -6.68
CA LEU A 141 -14.61 -2.87 -7.93
C LEU A 141 -13.27 -3.08 -8.65
N ASP A 142 -13.31 -3.63 -9.86
CA ASP A 142 -12.14 -3.67 -10.73
C ASP A 142 -11.80 -2.25 -11.22
N ALA A 143 -10.58 -1.81 -10.98
CA ALA A 143 -10.18 -0.42 -11.23
C ALA A 143 -10.18 -0.04 -12.71
N TYR A 144 -10.04 -1.01 -13.61
CA TYR A 144 -9.99 -0.78 -15.06
C TYR A 144 -11.36 -0.86 -15.71
N SER A 145 -12.07 -1.97 -15.50
CA SER A 145 -13.38 -2.20 -16.13
C SER A 145 -14.53 -1.49 -15.42
N LYS A 146 -14.29 -0.98 -14.19
CA LYS A 146 -15.32 -0.40 -13.29
C LYS A 146 -16.47 -1.34 -12.97
N ASN A 147 -16.29 -2.65 -13.20
CA ASN A 147 -17.28 -3.66 -12.87
C ASN A 147 -17.06 -4.22 -11.46
N GLU A 148 -18.15 -4.56 -10.81
CA GLU A 148 -18.10 -5.35 -9.58
C GLU A 148 -17.78 -6.81 -9.90
N ILE A 149 -16.79 -7.38 -9.21
CA ILE A 149 -16.36 -8.76 -9.35
C ILE A 149 -16.42 -9.48 -8.01
N GLU A 150 -16.82 -10.73 -8.02
CA GLU A 150 -16.80 -11.59 -6.84
C GLU A 150 -15.40 -12.17 -6.66
N PRO A 151 -14.80 -12.08 -5.45
CA PRO A 151 -13.48 -12.66 -5.20
C PRO A 151 -13.52 -14.20 -5.23
N ASP A 152 -12.53 -14.80 -5.88
CA ASP A 152 -12.23 -16.24 -5.77
C ASP A 152 -11.26 -16.49 -4.61
N ILE A 153 -10.33 -15.51 -4.38
CA ILE A 153 -9.26 -15.58 -3.37
C ILE A 153 -9.23 -14.29 -2.55
N CYS A 154 -9.09 -14.45 -1.24
CA CYS A 154 -8.76 -13.37 -0.31
C CYS A 154 -7.34 -13.56 0.23
N ILE A 155 -6.45 -12.60 -0.03
CA ILE A 155 -5.10 -12.57 0.53
C ILE A 155 -5.13 -11.74 1.80
N ILE A 156 -4.68 -12.31 2.92
CA ILE A 156 -4.66 -11.66 4.23
C ILE A 156 -3.20 -11.48 4.63
N GLU A 157 -2.76 -10.24 4.74
CA GLU A 157 -1.47 -9.94 5.31
C GLU A 157 -1.59 -9.67 6.80
N LEU A 158 -0.88 -10.44 7.62
CA LEU A 158 -0.75 -10.17 9.04
C LEU A 158 0.45 -9.24 9.27
N GLY A 159 0.16 -8.01 9.69
CA GLY A 159 1.14 -7.01 10.11
C GLY A 159 1.90 -7.43 11.36
N GLY A 160 3.00 -6.74 11.63
CA GLY A 160 3.90 -7.08 12.73
C GLY A 160 4.71 -8.35 12.48
N THR A 161 5.32 -8.85 13.54
CA THR A 161 6.11 -10.08 13.56
C THR A 161 5.34 -11.17 14.30
N VAL A 162 5.31 -12.37 13.75
CA VAL A 162 4.63 -13.48 14.45
C VAL A 162 5.36 -13.81 15.74
N GLY A 163 4.60 -13.82 16.83
CA GLY A 163 5.11 -13.99 18.19
C GLY A 163 5.08 -12.72 19.03
N ASP A 164 4.85 -11.57 18.42
CA ASP A 164 4.62 -10.31 19.14
C ASP A 164 3.27 -10.35 19.85
N ILE A 165 3.20 -9.77 21.06
CA ILE A 165 2.01 -9.77 21.92
C ILE A 165 0.79 -9.22 21.16
N GLU A 166 0.97 -8.14 20.41
CA GLU A 166 -0.09 -7.45 19.69
C GLU A 166 -0.72 -8.32 18.60
N SER A 167 0.04 -9.23 17.99
CA SER A 167 -0.43 -10.10 16.92
C SER A 167 -1.20 -11.34 17.39
N MET A 168 -1.11 -11.69 18.68
CA MET A 168 -1.63 -12.95 19.20
C MET A 168 -3.13 -13.18 18.98
N PRO A 169 -4.04 -12.21 19.20
CA PRO A 169 -5.46 -12.42 18.94
C PRO A 169 -5.76 -12.75 17.48
N PHE A 170 -5.02 -12.15 16.54
CA PHE A 170 -5.15 -12.39 15.10
C PHE A 170 -4.62 -13.77 14.72
N VAL A 171 -3.45 -14.15 15.23
CA VAL A 171 -2.87 -15.49 15.02
C VAL A 171 -3.84 -16.57 15.51
N GLU A 172 -4.39 -16.41 16.72
CA GLU A 172 -5.36 -17.35 17.28
C GLU A 172 -6.65 -17.40 16.45
N SER A 173 -7.13 -16.26 15.98
CA SER A 173 -8.29 -16.21 15.08
C SER A 173 -8.05 -16.99 13.78
N LEU A 174 -6.91 -16.75 13.12
CA LEU A 174 -6.55 -17.43 11.86
C LEU A 174 -6.33 -18.94 12.07
N ARG A 175 -5.73 -19.34 13.21
CA ARG A 175 -5.58 -20.74 13.60
C ARG A 175 -6.95 -21.42 13.76
N ARG A 176 -7.90 -20.79 14.47
CA ARG A 176 -9.26 -21.28 14.62
C ARG A 176 -10.02 -21.30 13.29
N MET A 177 -9.83 -20.32 12.42
CA MET A 177 -10.39 -20.34 11.08
C MET A 177 -9.91 -21.56 10.29
N LYS A 178 -8.60 -21.86 10.32
CA LYS A 178 -8.03 -23.05 9.64
C LYS A 178 -8.65 -24.34 10.16
N PHE A 179 -8.82 -24.44 11.50
CA PHE A 179 -9.41 -25.62 12.11
C PHE A 179 -10.88 -25.83 11.76
N ASN A 180 -11.67 -24.74 11.64
CA ASN A 180 -13.11 -24.80 11.41
C ASN A 180 -13.49 -24.84 9.91
N MET A 181 -12.56 -24.61 9.01
CA MET A 181 -12.81 -24.64 7.57
C MET A 181 -12.49 -26.01 6.97
N HIS A 182 -13.05 -26.26 5.78
CA HIS A 182 -12.66 -27.44 5.01
C HIS A 182 -11.17 -27.46 4.71
N GLU A 183 -10.59 -28.65 4.63
CA GLU A 183 -9.25 -28.85 4.08
C GLU A 183 -9.10 -28.09 2.76
N ASN A 184 -7.93 -27.60 2.47
CA ASN A 184 -7.63 -26.83 1.26
C ASN A 184 -8.40 -25.49 1.10
N SER A 185 -8.95 -24.92 2.20
CA SER A 185 -9.55 -23.58 2.17
C SER A 185 -8.56 -22.47 2.49
N MET A 186 -7.46 -22.79 3.16
CA MET A 186 -6.45 -21.83 3.60
C MET A 186 -5.02 -22.29 3.25
N CYS A 187 -4.19 -21.34 2.78
CA CYS A 187 -2.77 -21.52 2.51
C CYS A 187 -1.97 -20.50 3.30
N PHE A 188 -1.05 -20.95 4.14
CA PHE A 188 -0.14 -20.08 4.91
C PHE A 188 1.20 -19.94 4.20
N VAL A 189 1.54 -18.68 3.85
CA VAL A 189 2.83 -18.27 3.29
C VAL A 189 3.58 -17.52 4.37
N HIS A 190 4.68 -18.09 4.85
CA HIS A 190 5.51 -17.45 5.87
C HIS A 190 6.76 -16.85 5.27
N ILE A 191 7.01 -15.57 5.55
CA ILE A 191 8.15 -14.84 5.02
C ILE A 191 9.20 -14.68 6.12
N GLY A 192 10.45 -14.91 5.78
CA GLY A 192 11.56 -14.59 6.64
C GLY A 192 12.78 -14.13 5.85
N TYR A 193 13.71 -13.55 6.58
CA TYR A 193 14.93 -12.98 6.02
C TYR A 193 16.14 -13.84 6.38
N LEU A 194 17.03 -14.04 5.42
CA LEU A 194 18.32 -14.65 5.63
C LEU A 194 19.41 -13.58 5.62
N PRO A 195 19.88 -13.14 6.79
CA PRO A 195 20.95 -12.17 6.87
C PRO A 195 22.27 -12.76 6.39
N ILE A 196 23.08 -11.89 5.79
CA ILE A 196 24.44 -12.20 5.35
C ILE A 196 25.40 -11.57 6.36
N ILE A 197 26.29 -12.37 6.92
CA ILE A 197 27.38 -11.85 7.75
C ILE A 197 28.45 -11.29 6.81
N LYS A 198 28.58 -9.98 6.75
CA LYS A 198 29.47 -9.29 5.79
C LYS A 198 30.92 -9.74 5.89
N THR A 199 31.42 -10.04 7.10
CA THR A 199 32.83 -10.46 7.31
C THR A 199 33.16 -11.85 6.74
N SER A 200 32.21 -12.79 6.78
CA SER A 200 32.39 -14.16 6.27
C SER A 200 31.65 -14.41 4.95
N ASN A 201 30.86 -13.45 4.48
CA ASN A 201 29.96 -13.57 3.33
C ASN A 201 29.00 -14.79 3.43
N GLU A 202 28.68 -15.21 4.65
CA GLU A 202 27.89 -16.42 4.94
C GLU A 202 26.43 -16.07 5.19
N ILE A 203 25.52 -16.83 4.53
CA ILE A 203 24.07 -16.74 4.75
C ILE A 203 23.70 -17.46 6.06
N LYS A 204 22.98 -16.80 6.95
CA LYS A 204 22.52 -17.37 8.22
C LYS A 204 21.04 -17.75 8.17
N THR A 205 20.76 -19.03 8.39
CA THR A 205 19.41 -19.60 8.39
C THR A 205 18.74 -19.59 9.77
N LYS A 206 19.49 -19.30 10.83
CA LYS A 206 19.00 -19.39 12.21
C LYS A 206 17.79 -18.50 12.49
N PRO A 207 17.72 -17.22 12.03
CA PRO A 207 16.55 -16.39 12.24
C PRO A 207 15.27 -17.00 11.66
N MET A 208 15.34 -17.57 10.44
CA MET A 208 14.22 -18.27 9.82
C MET A 208 13.80 -19.51 10.61
N GLN A 209 14.77 -20.28 11.12
CA GLN A 209 14.48 -21.45 11.95
C GLN A 209 13.71 -21.05 13.21
N HIS A 210 14.10 -19.96 13.89
CA HIS A 210 13.40 -19.45 15.07
C HIS A 210 11.98 -18.99 14.72
N SER A 211 11.82 -18.24 13.65
CA SER A 211 10.51 -17.77 13.19
C SER A 211 9.56 -18.95 12.91
N MET A 212 10.04 -19.99 12.25
CA MET A 212 9.27 -21.20 11.98
C MET A 212 8.97 -22.01 13.26
N GLN A 213 9.86 -21.97 14.25
CA GLN A 213 9.62 -22.53 15.56
C GLN A 213 8.48 -21.82 16.29
N THR A 214 8.49 -20.49 16.26
CA THR A 214 7.42 -19.66 16.82
C THR A 214 6.08 -19.97 16.16
N MET A 215 6.00 -20.01 14.83
CA MET A 215 4.77 -20.37 14.12
C MET A 215 4.22 -21.72 14.57
N ARG A 216 5.07 -22.73 14.68
CA ARG A 216 4.66 -24.08 15.15
C ARG A 216 4.19 -24.09 16.59
N SER A 217 4.86 -23.35 17.49
CA SER A 217 4.42 -23.25 18.90
C SER A 217 3.04 -22.61 19.03
N LEU A 218 2.65 -21.76 18.08
CA LEU A 218 1.32 -21.16 17.97
C LEU A 218 0.31 -22.07 17.24
N GLY A 219 0.69 -23.30 16.89
CA GLY A 219 -0.19 -24.26 16.23
C GLY A 219 -0.42 -24.01 14.74
N ILE A 220 0.42 -23.22 14.08
CA ILE A 220 0.34 -22.96 12.65
C ILE A 220 1.58 -23.53 11.95
N ILE A 221 1.35 -24.37 10.94
CA ILE A 221 2.40 -24.88 10.07
C ILE A 221 2.23 -24.18 8.72
N PRO A 222 3.18 -23.34 8.30
CA PRO A 222 3.15 -22.72 6.98
C PRO A 222 3.25 -23.76 5.85
N ASP A 223 2.48 -23.55 4.81
CA ASP A 223 2.43 -24.42 3.62
C ASP A 223 3.54 -24.05 2.62
N ILE A 224 3.89 -22.78 2.57
CA ILE A 224 4.93 -22.21 1.71
C ILE A 224 5.85 -21.32 2.54
N LEU A 225 7.15 -21.48 2.32
CA LEU A 225 8.18 -20.65 2.92
C LEU A 225 8.72 -19.69 1.85
N CYS A 226 8.54 -18.39 2.07
CA CYS A 226 9.13 -17.35 1.24
C CYS A 226 10.37 -16.79 1.93
N VAL A 227 11.51 -16.87 1.27
CA VAL A 227 12.80 -16.54 1.87
C VAL A 227 13.39 -15.34 1.17
N ARG A 228 13.47 -14.20 1.86
CA ARG A 228 14.15 -13.02 1.34
C ARG A 228 15.65 -13.06 1.67
N CYS A 229 16.49 -12.73 0.69
CA CYS A 229 17.93 -12.64 0.83
C CYS A 229 18.48 -11.57 -0.12
N GLU A 230 19.57 -10.90 0.26
CA GLU A 230 20.24 -9.89 -0.59
C GLU A 230 20.89 -10.51 -1.83
N LYS A 231 21.25 -11.80 -1.78
CA LYS A 231 21.91 -12.53 -2.88
C LYS A 231 21.27 -13.89 -3.13
N GLU A 232 21.66 -14.53 -4.21
CA GLU A 232 21.24 -15.90 -4.53
C GLU A 232 21.56 -16.88 -3.39
N VAL A 233 20.63 -17.78 -3.15
CA VAL A 233 20.72 -18.81 -2.11
C VAL A 233 21.07 -20.14 -2.76
N ASP A 234 22.15 -20.75 -2.31
CA ASP A 234 22.62 -22.04 -2.83
C ASP A 234 21.74 -23.22 -2.40
N ASN A 235 21.87 -24.34 -3.13
CA ASN A 235 21.10 -25.55 -2.86
C ASN A 235 21.37 -26.12 -1.46
N SER A 236 22.57 -26.00 -0.92
CA SER A 236 22.92 -26.49 0.42
C SER A 236 22.19 -25.73 1.51
N THR A 237 22.04 -24.42 1.33
CA THR A 237 21.25 -23.57 2.20
C THR A 237 19.75 -23.89 2.12
N ILE A 238 19.23 -24.16 0.91
CA ILE A 238 17.83 -24.59 0.70
C ILE A 238 17.60 -25.96 1.38
N ASP A 239 18.55 -26.89 1.27
CA ASP A 239 18.49 -28.20 1.93
C ASP A 239 18.43 -28.05 3.45
N LYS A 240 19.30 -27.23 3.99
CA LYS A 240 19.31 -26.90 5.42
C LYS A 240 18.00 -26.27 5.86
N LEU A 241 17.46 -25.31 5.12
CA LEU A 241 16.14 -24.72 5.41
C LEU A 241 15.05 -25.79 5.40
N SER A 242 14.97 -26.61 4.37
CA SER A 242 13.97 -27.68 4.25
C SER A 242 13.95 -28.60 5.47
N ILE A 243 15.13 -29.07 5.90
CA ILE A 243 15.27 -29.95 7.06
C ILE A 243 14.82 -29.25 8.35
N TRP A 244 15.35 -28.06 8.65
CA TRP A 244 15.09 -27.38 9.91
C TRP A 244 13.71 -26.75 10.02
N THR A 245 13.10 -26.41 8.89
CA THR A 245 11.76 -25.82 8.88
C THR A 245 10.64 -26.83 8.64
N ASN A 246 10.98 -28.09 8.35
CA ASN A 246 10.03 -29.12 7.92
C ASN A 246 9.17 -28.69 6.72
N THR A 247 9.76 -27.91 5.82
CA THR A 247 9.10 -27.44 4.61
C THR A 247 9.71 -28.15 3.40
N PRO A 248 8.94 -28.85 2.58
CA PRO A 248 9.48 -29.48 1.37
C PRO A 248 10.20 -28.46 0.48
N LYS A 249 11.36 -28.81 -0.09
CA LYS A 249 12.14 -27.91 -0.97
C LYS A 249 11.28 -27.27 -2.06
N LYS A 250 10.37 -28.05 -2.65
CA LYS A 250 9.43 -27.55 -3.68
C LYS A 250 8.52 -26.41 -3.19
N ASN A 251 8.33 -26.26 -1.89
CA ASN A 251 7.48 -25.22 -1.27
C ASN A 251 8.32 -24.06 -0.70
N ILE A 252 9.63 -24.04 -0.92
CA ILE A 252 10.50 -22.91 -0.60
C ILE A 252 10.60 -22.03 -1.83
N ILE A 253 10.32 -20.73 -1.67
CA ILE A 253 10.44 -19.67 -2.68
C ILE A 253 11.57 -18.75 -2.25
N ILE A 254 12.52 -18.52 -3.14
CA ILE A 254 13.60 -17.56 -2.88
C ILE A 254 13.22 -16.21 -3.50
N ASN A 255 13.19 -15.18 -2.67
CA ASN A 255 12.92 -13.82 -3.07
C ASN A 255 14.18 -12.98 -2.88
N THR A 256 15.06 -13.01 -3.88
CA THR A 256 16.28 -12.18 -3.88
C THR A 256 15.91 -10.73 -4.10
N ASP A 257 16.66 -9.81 -3.46
CA ASP A 257 16.44 -8.38 -3.64
C ASP A 257 16.56 -7.99 -5.12
N VAL A 258 15.59 -7.21 -5.59
CA VAL A 258 15.43 -6.83 -6.99
C VAL A 258 15.58 -5.31 -7.17
N HIS A 259 15.99 -4.87 -8.35
CA HIS A 259 16.14 -3.44 -8.65
C HIS A 259 14.80 -2.67 -8.67
N ASN A 260 13.70 -3.35 -8.95
CA ASN A 260 12.36 -2.79 -8.85
C ASN A 260 11.37 -3.84 -8.36
N ILE A 261 10.41 -3.42 -7.56
CA ILE A 261 9.43 -4.31 -6.92
C ILE A 261 8.50 -5.04 -7.90
N TYR A 262 8.36 -4.54 -9.13
CA TYR A 262 7.51 -5.15 -10.17
C TYR A 262 8.14 -6.42 -10.76
N MET A 263 9.41 -6.70 -10.47
CA MET A 263 10.04 -7.97 -10.82
C MET A 263 9.67 -9.12 -9.88
N VAL A 264 9.21 -8.83 -8.65
CA VAL A 264 8.87 -9.88 -7.66
C VAL A 264 7.78 -10.84 -8.16
N PRO A 265 6.65 -10.38 -8.77
CA PRO A 265 5.67 -11.29 -9.37
C PRO A 265 6.27 -12.21 -10.45
N VAL A 266 7.21 -11.69 -11.25
CA VAL A 266 7.90 -12.46 -12.30
C VAL A 266 8.77 -13.55 -11.68
N THR A 267 9.54 -13.21 -10.64
CA THR A 267 10.35 -14.16 -9.87
C THR A 267 9.49 -15.25 -9.22
N PHE A 268 8.34 -14.90 -8.65
CA PHE A 268 7.42 -15.87 -8.06
C PHE A 268 6.80 -16.80 -9.12
N HIS A 269 6.42 -16.22 -10.26
CA HIS A 269 5.91 -17.02 -11.38
C HIS A 269 6.97 -18.01 -11.90
N SER A 270 8.22 -17.58 -12.09
CA SER A 270 9.30 -18.49 -12.57
C SER A 270 9.56 -19.66 -11.61
N GLN A 271 9.35 -19.46 -10.31
CA GLN A 271 9.45 -20.51 -9.28
C GLN A 271 8.12 -21.29 -9.09
N ARG A 272 7.14 -21.10 -9.99
CA ARG A 272 5.86 -21.82 -10.03
C ARG A 272 5.03 -21.69 -8.75
N ILE A 273 4.97 -20.48 -8.17
CA ILE A 273 4.19 -20.24 -6.94
C ILE A 273 2.70 -20.58 -7.14
N MET A 274 2.16 -20.36 -8.36
CA MET A 274 0.78 -20.74 -8.70
C MET A 274 0.49 -22.22 -8.53
N GLU A 275 1.45 -23.11 -8.92
CA GLU A 275 1.30 -24.55 -8.71
C GLU A 275 1.28 -24.93 -7.23
N LYS A 276 2.15 -24.28 -6.43
CA LYS A 276 2.27 -24.56 -4.99
C LYS A 276 0.98 -24.16 -4.26
N ILE A 277 0.49 -22.95 -4.52
CA ILE A 277 -0.77 -22.45 -3.96
C ILE A 277 -1.95 -23.27 -4.49
N GLY A 278 -1.96 -23.54 -5.79
CA GLY A 278 -3.03 -24.32 -6.44
C GLY A 278 -3.17 -25.73 -5.86
N ASN A 279 -2.07 -26.41 -5.59
CA ASN A 279 -2.08 -27.71 -4.95
C ASN A 279 -2.59 -27.64 -3.51
N GLN A 280 -2.22 -26.60 -2.75
CA GLN A 280 -2.65 -26.42 -1.36
C GLN A 280 -4.14 -26.08 -1.25
N LEU A 281 -4.65 -25.27 -2.19
CA LEU A 281 -6.04 -24.81 -2.19
C LEU A 281 -6.95 -25.63 -3.09
N ASP A 282 -6.47 -26.70 -3.72
CA ASP A 282 -7.19 -27.50 -4.73
C ASP A 282 -7.79 -26.62 -5.85
N LEU A 283 -6.98 -25.72 -6.39
CA LEU A 283 -7.39 -24.85 -7.49
C LEU A 283 -7.16 -25.55 -8.84
N LYS A 284 -8.21 -25.58 -9.66
CA LYS A 284 -8.10 -26.13 -11.02
C LYS A 284 -7.61 -25.08 -12.00
N PHE A 285 -6.39 -25.21 -12.46
CA PHE A 285 -5.80 -24.35 -13.49
C PHE A 285 -4.86 -25.19 -14.39
N LYS A 286 -4.54 -24.63 -15.57
CA LYS A 286 -3.49 -25.18 -16.43
C LYS A 286 -2.29 -24.25 -16.36
N TRP A 287 -1.10 -24.83 -16.16
CA TRP A 287 0.13 -24.07 -16.19
C TRP A 287 0.29 -23.34 -17.53
N ASN A 288 0.54 -22.03 -17.47
CA ASN A 288 0.76 -21.19 -18.63
C ASN A 288 1.97 -20.28 -18.39
N GLY A 289 3.10 -20.57 -19.02
CA GLY A 289 4.34 -19.80 -18.89
C GLY A 289 4.23 -18.34 -19.38
N SER A 290 3.25 -18.03 -20.24
CA SER A 290 3.02 -16.68 -20.75
C SER A 290 1.99 -15.88 -19.95
N ALA A 291 1.38 -16.47 -18.92
CA ALA A 291 0.31 -15.83 -18.14
C ALA A 291 0.69 -14.44 -17.60
N ILE A 292 1.94 -14.25 -17.20
CA ILE A 292 2.45 -13.00 -16.62
C ILE A 292 3.18 -12.09 -17.63
N GLN A 293 3.12 -12.39 -18.92
CA GLN A 293 3.94 -11.71 -19.93
C GLN A 293 3.70 -10.18 -19.99
N LYS A 294 2.45 -9.76 -19.87
CA LYS A 294 2.12 -8.31 -19.86
C LYS A 294 2.77 -7.59 -18.68
N TRP A 295 2.74 -8.21 -17.51
CA TRP A 295 3.38 -7.68 -16.31
C TRP A 295 4.91 -7.66 -16.45
N ASN A 296 5.49 -8.74 -16.96
CA ASN A 296 6.94 -8.81 -17.21
C ASN A 296 7.39 -7.70 -18.16
N ASN A 297 6.67 -7.46 -19.25
CA ASN A 297 7.00 -6.40 -20.20
C ASN A 297 7.00 -5.02 -19.55
N MET A 298 6.05 -4.76 -18.63
CA MET A 298 6.01 -3.52 -17.86
C MET A 298 7.20 -3.43 -16.89
N ALA A 299 7.47 -4.50 -16.13
CA ALA A 299 8.56 -4.54 -15.17
C ALA A 299 9.94 -4.35 -15.83
N MET A 300 10.15 -4.91 -17.03
CA MET A 300 11.39 -4.77 -17.80
C MET A 300 11.63 -3.34 -18.30
N LYS A 301 10.59 -2.52 -18.49
CA LYS A 301 10.77 -1.10 -18.89
C LYS A 301 11.62 -0.33 -17.88
N TYR A 302 11.57 -0.69 -16.59
CA TYR A 302 12.42 -0.07 -15.56
C TYR A 302 13.92 -0.29 -15.78
N GLN A 303 14.31 -1.30 -16.57
CA GLN A 303 15.71 -1.62 -16.85
C GLN A 303 16.23 -0.99 -18.15
N LEU A 304 15.33 -0.44 -18.97
CA LEU A 304 15.72 0.20 -20.23
C LEU A 304 16.51 1.49 -19.99
N PRO A 305 17.49 1.82 -20.85
CA PRO A 305 18.23 3.08 -20.82
C PRO A 305 17.37 4.23 -21.36
N LEU A 306 16.36 4.64 -20.58
CA LEU A 306 15.46 5.72 -20.97
C LEU A 306 16.12 7.10 -20.74
N PRO A 307 15.77 8.12 -21.55
CA PRO A 307 16.18 9.50 -21.29
C PRO A 307 15.68 9.94 -19.90
N LYS A 308 16.43 10.82 -19.25
CA LYS A 308 16.13 11.27 -17.88
C LYS A 308 15.33 12.58 -17.92
N ILE A 309 14.45 12.73 -16.93
CA ILE A 309 13.78 13.99 -16.60
C ILE A 309 13.93 14.20 -15.08
N ASN A 310 14.35 15.40 -14.68
CA ASN A 310 14.56 15.73 -13.26
C ASN A 310 13.30 16.36 -12.70
N VAL A 311 12.77 15.80 -11.62
CA VAL A 311 11.61 16.33 -10.90
C VAL A 311 12.00 16.64 -9.46
N SER A 312 11.89 17.90 -9.05
CA SER A 312 12.12 18.29 -7.66
C SER A 312 10.83 18.18 -6.86
N ILE A 313 10.91 17.49 -5.73
CA ILE A 313 9.85 17.43 -4.72
C ILE A 313 10.25 18.34 -3.56
N VAL A 314 9.53 19.45 -3.42
CA VAL A 314 9.73 20.42 -2.33
C VAL A 314 8.71 20.15 -1.24
N GLY A 315 9.13 19.53 -0.14
CA GLY A 315 8.22 19.03 0.89
C GLY A 315 8.73 19.18 2.32
N LYS A 316 7.90 18.70 3.25
CA LYS A 316 8.20 18.72 4.71
C LYS A 316 8.74 17.39 5.23
N TYR A 317 8.53 16.29 4.48
CA TYR A 317 8.85 14.93 4.92
C TYR A 317 9.87 14.27 3.99
N THR A 318 10.73 15.06 3.35
CA THR A 318 11.66 14.61 2.31
C THR A 318 12.78 13.70 2.84
N ARG A 319 13.00 13.68 4.17
CA ARG A 319 13.97 12.80 4.83
C ARG A 319 13.54 11.33 4.89
N LEU A 320 12.25 11.05 4.83
CA LEU A 320 11.70 9.69 4.78
C LEU A 320 10.87 9.53 3.50
N HIS A 321 11.43 8.87 2.50
CA HIS A 321 10.80 8.72 1.19
C HIS A 321 9.46 7.98 1.23
N ASP A 322 9.29 7.07 2.19
CA ASP A 322 8.04 6.32 2.38
C ASP A 322 6.85 7.23 2.73
N SER A 323 7.10 8.45 3.21
CA SER A 323 6.04 9.46 3.43
C SER A 323 5.35 9.92 2.13
N TYR A 324 5.95 9.66 0.98
CA TYR A 324 5.45 10.06 -0.33
C TYR A 324 5.39 8.88 -1.32
N THR A 325 5.21 7.67 -0.83
CA THR A 325 5.25 6.42 -1.63
C THR A 325 4.31 6.46 -2.82
N SER A 326 3.05 6.86 -2.64
CA SER A 326 2.07 6.93 -3.74
C SER A 326 2.44 7.97 -4.78
N LEU A 327 2.95 9.14 -4.35
CA LEU A 327 3.44 10.18 -5.25
C LEU A 327 4.62 9.66 -6.08
N LEU A 328 5.58 8.99 -5.46
CA LEU A 328 6.74 8.39 -6.15
C LEU A 328 6.30 7.36 -7.20
N HIS A 329 5.37 6.48 -6.83
CA HIS A 329 4.83 5.50 -7.79
C HIS A 329 4.11 6.19 -8.95
N ALA A 330 3.28 7.20 -8.68
CA ALA A 330 2.57 7.94 -9.71
C ALA A 330 3.54 8.62 -10.70
N ILE A 331 4.58 9.29 -10.19
CA ILE A 331 5.61 9.95 -10.99
C ILE A 331 6.38 8.92 -11.85
N ASN A 332 6.79 7.81 -11.26
CA ASN A 332 7.51 6.75 -11.98
C ASN A 332 6.63 6.11 -13.06
N HIS A 333 5.35 5.84 -12.77
CA HIS A 333 4.41 5.30 -13.76
C HIS A 333 4.20 6.29 -14.92
N ALA A 334 4.05 7.58 -14.61
CA ALA A 334 3.94 8.62 -15.64
C ALA A 334 5.20 8.68 -16.52
N GLY A 335 6.38 8.63 -15.91
CA GLY A 335 7.65 8.59 -16.63
C GLY A 335 7.76 7.39 -17.58
N LEU A 336 7.46 6.18 -17.08
CA LEU A 336 7.46 4.96 -17.91
C LEU A 336 6.44 5.00 -19.05
N TYR A 337 5.29 5.62 -18.79
CA TYR A 337 4.26 5.79 -19.82
C TYR A 337 4.75 6.63 -21.01
N ILE A 338 5.49 7.71 -20.74
CA ILE A 338 6.07 8.59 -21.77
C ILE A 338 7.48 8.15 -22.21
N ASN A 339 7.98 6.97 -21.75
CA ASN A 339 9.32 6.44 -22.00
C ASN A 339 10.46 7.33 -21.50
N TYR A 340 10.31 7.90 -20.31
CA TYR A 340 11.34 8.63 -19.59
C TYR A 340 11.62 7.97 -18.24
N ARG A 341 12.87 8.09 -17.78
CA ARG A 341 13.25 7.79 -16.39
C ARG A 341 13.20 9.05 -15.57
N VAL A 342 12.33 9.09 -14.58
CA VAL A 342 12.28 10.22 -13.66
C VAL A 342 13.39 10.10 -12.62
N VAL A 343 14.14 11.18 -12.44
CA VAL A 343 15.13 11.35 -11.38
C VAL A 343 14.53 12.32 -10.37
N ILE A 344 14.32 11.86 -9.16
CA ILE A 344 13.74 12.68 -8.08
C ILE A 344 14.86 13.44 -7.36
N ASN A 345 14.70 14.73 -7.28
CA ASN A 345 15.51 15.62 -6.46
C ASN A 345 14.68 16.05 -5.24
N TRP A 346 15.14 15.63 -4.05
CA TRP A 346 14.46 15.91 -2.79
C TRP A 346 14.94 17.22 -2.21
N ILE A 347 14.02 18.14 -1.92
CA ILE A 347 14.32 19.43 -1.33
C ILE A 347 13.47 19.60 -0.07
N GLU A 348 14.15 19.74 1.08
CA GLU A 348 13.46 20.13 2.31
C GLU A 348 13.04 21.59 2.19
N SER A 349 11.77 21.87 2.44
CA SER A 349 11.23 23.22 2.25
C SER A 349 11.91 24.28 3.15
N ASP A 350 12.39 23.89 4.31
CA ASP A 350 13.11 24.79 5.23
C ASP A 350 14.48 25.26 4.69
N ASP A 351 15.05 24.53 3.71
CA ASP A 351 16.34 24.91 3.10
C ASP A 351 16.20 26.06 2.07
N ILE A 352 14.96 26.34 1.62
CA ILE A 352 14.70 27.42 0.67
C ILE A 352 14.47 28.73 1.42
N THR A 353 15.53 29.54 1.54
CA THR A 353 15.51 30.79 2.32
C THR A 353 15.43 32.05 1.46
N ASN A 354 15.65 31.97 0.15
CA ASN A 354 15.62 33.12 -0.76
C ASN A 354 15.25 32.72 -2.20
N GLU A 355 14.95 33.72 -3.04
CA GLU A 355 14.51 33.53 -4.42
C GLU A 355 15.61 33.07 -5.40
N ASN A 356 16.87 33.10 -5.00
CA ASN A 356 18.00 32.67 -5.82
C ASN A 356 18.27 31.16 -5.65
N TYR A 357 17.52 30.46 -4.81
CA TYR A 357 17.65 29.01 -4.63
C TYR A 357 17.48 28.30 -5.97
N ASP A 358 18.35 27.34 -6.26
CA ASP A 358 18.25 26.57 -7.51
C ASP A 358 17.49 25.27 -7.30
N LEU A 359 16.30 25.17 -7.87
CA LEU A 359 15.48 23.95 -7.83
C LEU A 359 16.07 22.81 -8.67
N ASN A 360 16.98 23.13 -9.61
CA ASN A 360 17.70 22.17 -10.47
C ASN A 360 16.79 21.06 -11.03
N CYS A 361 15.71 21.44 -11.72
CA CYS A 361 14.71 20.49 -12.23
C CYS A 361 14.03 20.95 -13.50
N ASP A 362 13.50 19.97 -14.24
CA ASP A 362 12.63 20.16 -15.39
C ASP A 362 11.18 20.41 -14.98
N ALA A 363 10.78 19.91 -13.79
CA ALA A 363 9.47 20.13 -13.20
C ALA A 363 9.56 20.11 -11.67
N CYS A 364 8.66 20.84 -11.01
CA CYS A 364 8.55 20.95 -9.55
C CYS A 364 7.23 20.39 -9.05
N ILE A 365 7.25 19.66 -7.93
CA ILE A 365 6.05 19.20 -7.23
C ILE A 365 6.11 19.67 -5.79
N ILE A 366 5.04 20.33 -5.33
CA ILE A 366 4.84 20.70 -3.94
C ILE A 366 3.73 19.79 -3.38
N PRO A 367 4.08 18.77 -2.57
CA PRO A 367 3.13 17.77 -2.10
C PRO A 367 2.30 18.25 -0.92
N GLY A 368 1.44 17.37 -0.42
CA GLY A 368 0.69 17.55 0.81
C GLY A 368 1.56 17.60 2.07
N GLY A 369 0.99 18.09 3.16
CA GLY A 369 1.63 18.16 4.47
C GLY A 369 0.78 18.92 5.48
N PHE A 370 1.16 18.85 6.77
CA PHE A 370 0.45 19.45 7.88
C PHE A 370 1.33 20.43 8.67
N GLY A 371 0.69 21.38 9.35
CA GLY A 371 1.36 22.34 10.23
C GLY A 371 2.09 23.46 9.49
N ILE A 372 2.66 24.37 10.27
CA ILE A 372 3.21 25.65 9.78
C ILE A 372 4.68 25.58 9.33
N ARG A 373 5.41 24.51 9.69
CA ARG A 373 6.81 24.34 9.33
C ARG A 373 7.00 24.36 7.80
N GLY A 374 7.99 25.05 7.31
CA GLY A 374 8.41 25.04 5.89
C GLY A 374 7.45 25.72 4.90
N ILE A 375 6.38 26.39 5.37
CA ILE A 375 5.37 27.04 4.51
C ILE A 375 6.01 28.13 3.62
N GLU A 376 6.80 29.01 4.18
CA GLU A 376 7.42 30.12 3.41
C GLU A 376 8.43 29.59 2.38
N GLY A 377 9.17 28.51 2.68
CA GLY A 377 10.04 27.87 1.72
C GLY A 377 9.27 27.26 0.54
N MET A 378 8.10 26.65 0.79
CA MET A 378 7.23 26.16 -0.28
C MET A 378 6.67 27.31 -1.11
N ILE A 379 6.28 28.45 -0.50
CA ILE A 379 5.82 29.65 -1.21
C ILE A 379 6.94 30.18 -2.10
N LEU A 380 8.18 30.27 -1.58
CA LEU A 380 9.36 30.66 -2.35
C LEU A 380 9.61 29.69 -3.52
N ALA A 381 9.49 28.39 -3.31
CA ALA A 381 9.62 27.40 -4.39
C ALA A 381 8.60 27.61 -5.51
N SER A 382 7.34 27.88 -5.15
CA SER A 382 6.29 28.22 -6.11
C SER A 382 6.62 29.50 -6.89
N LYS A 383 7.11 30.55 -6.22
CA LYS A 383 7.56 31.81 -6.83
C LYS A 383 8.73 31.61 -7.79
N ILE A 384 9.73 30.81 -7.38
CA ILE A 384 10.90 30.49 -8.23
C ILE A 384 10.42 29.72 -9.47
N ALA A 385 9.58 28.72 -9.32
CA ALA A 385 9.03 27.93 -10.43
C ALA A 385 8.28 28.83 -11.41
N ARG A 386 7.41 29.73 -10.94
CA ARG A 386 6.71 30.70 -11.78
C ARG A 386 7.67 31.63 -12.52
N ASN A 387 8.64 32.24 -11.83
CA ASN A 387 9.58 33.18 -12.42
C ASN A 387 10.48 32.52 -13.47
N LYS A 388 10.94 31.29 -13.21
CA LYS A 388 11.76 30.49 -14.14
C LYS A 388 10.95 29.72 -15.17
N LYS A 389 9.59 29.82 -15.15
CA LYS A 389 8.66 29.08 -16.03
C LYS A 389 8.83 27.56 -15.96
N ILE A 390 9.16 27.03 -14.79
CA ILE A 390 9.25 25.60 -14.51
C ILE A 390 7.81 25.09 -14.28
N PRO A 391 7.36 24.04 -14.98
CA PRO A 391 6.08 23.39 -14.67
C PRO A 391 6.01 23.01 -13.19
N CYS A 392 4.94 23.45 -12.51
CA CYS A 392 4.77 23.24 -11.08
C CYS A 392 3.41 22.63 -10.79
N LEU A 393 3.37 21.57 -9.98
CA LEU A 393 2.15 20.91 -9.51
C LEU A 393 2.05 21.00 -7.99
N GLY A 394 1.01 21.67 -7.50
CA GLY A 394 0.67 21.69 -6.08
C GLY A 394 -0.41 20.66 -5.74
N ILE A 395 -0.16 19.82 -4.74
CA ILE A 395 -1.09 18.78 -4.30
C ILE A 395 -1.48 19.07 -2.85
N CYS A 396 -2.80 19.16 -2.55
CA CYS A 396 -3.33 19.42 -1.21
C CYS A 396 -2.72 20.71 -0.65
N LEU A 397 -1.86 20.63 0.37
CA LEU A 397 -1.13 21.81 0.89
C LEU A 397 -0.40 22.56 -0.23
N GLY A 398 0.24 21.85 -1.17
CA GLY A 398 0.92 22.48 -2.31
C GLY A 398 -0.01 23.34 -3.16
N MET A 399 -1.27 22.94 -3.34
CA MET A 399 -2.28 23.79 -3.99
C MET A 399 -2.55 25.06 -3.18
N HIS A 400 -2.72 24.93 -1.86
CA HIS A 400 -2.89 26.12 -0.98
C HIS A 400 -1.70 27.09 -1.10
N ILE A 401 -0.48 26.55 -1.12
CA ILE A 401 0.77 27.32 -1.29
C ILE A 401 0.77 28.09 -2.62
N MET A 402 0.39 27.44 -3.73
CA MET A 402 0.34 28.08 -5.05
C MET A 402 -0.73 29.19 -5.10
N VAL A 403 -1.88 29.01 -4.44
CA VAL A 403 -2.91 30.05 -4.33
C VAL A 403 -2.39 31.24 -3.55
N ILE A 404 -1.78 31.02 -2.37
CA ILE A 404 -1.20 32.08 -1.53
C ILE A 404 -0.14 32.86 -2.33
N GLU A 405 0.77 32.15 -3.00
CA GLU A 405 1.84 32.79 -3.82
C GLU A 405 1.24 33.63 -4.95
N SER A 406 0.26 33.10 -5.66
CA SER A 406 -0.43 33.82 -6.76
C SER A 406 -1.12 35.08 -6.28
N CYS A 407 -1.78 35.06 -5.12
CA CYS A 407 -2.41 36.23 -4.52
C CYS A 407 -1.37 37.27 -4.08
N ARG A 408 -0.27 36.85 -3.45
CA ARG A 408 0.84 37.73 -3.10
C ARG A 408 1.47 38.38 -4.33
N HIS A 409 1.63 37.64 -5.42
CA HIS A 409 2.11 38.15 -6.69
C HIS A 409 1.18 39.19 -7.31
N SER A 410 -0.13 39.03 -7.13
CA SER A 410 -1.17 39.93 -7.66
C SER A 410 -1.35 41.21 -6.82
N GLY A 411 -0.53 41.42 -5.77
CA GLY A 411 -0.53 42.62 -4.95
C GLY A 411 -1.19 42.47 -3.56
N LEU A 412 -1.80 41.32 -3.25
CA LEU A 412 -2.32 41.01 -1.91
C LEU A 412 -1.18 40.45 -1.05
N THR A 413 -0.26 41.30 -0.61
CA THR A 413 1.02 40.91 -0.02
C THR A 413 0.93 40.13 1.29
N ASP A 414 -0.16 40.28 2.08
CA ASP A 414 -0.41 39.55 3.32
C ASP A 414 -1.32 38.31 3.13
N SER A 415 -1.50 37.86 1.90
CA SER A 415 -2.28 36.65 1.63
C SER A 415 -1.73 35.42 2.35
N ASN A 416 -2.60 34.70 3.08
CA ASN A 416 -2.21 33.53 3.83
C ASN A 416 -3.40 32.56 4.01
N SER A 417 -3.17 31.43 4.67
CA SER A 417 -4.21 30.56 5.20
C SER A 417 -4.54 30.94 6.65
N SER A 418 -5.82 30.94 7.02
CA SER A 418 -6.25 31.09 8.41
C SER A 418 -5.76 29.96 9.33
N GLU A 419 -5.34 28.83 8.77
CA GLU A 419 -4.69 27.73 9.49
C GLU A 419 -3.26 28.12 9.93
N PHE A 420 -2.50 28.82 9.06
CA PHE A 420 -1.11 29.16 9.32
C PHE A 420 -0.95 30.48 10.08
N ASN A 421 -1.81 31.45 9.76
CA ASN A 421 -1.86 32.75 10.42
C ASN A 421 -3.30 33.18 10.64
N LYS A 422 -3.78 33.05 11.88
CA LYS A 422 -5.15 33.44 12.27
C LYS A 422 -5.41 34.93 12.14
N ASN A 423 -4.36 35.76 12.11
CA ASN A 423 -4.44 37.22 12.07
C ASN A 423 -4.13 37.79 10.69
N THR A 424 -4.09 36.98 9.63
CA THR A 424 -3.87 37.50 8.27
C THR A 424 -5.02 38.43 7.85
N GLU A 425 -4.68 39.56 7.26
CA GLU A 425 -5.68 40.52 6.71
C GLU A 425 -6.36 39.94 5.46
N ASN A 426 -5.67 39.06 4.71
CA ASN A 426 -6.18 38.45 3.50
C ASN A 426 -6.18 36.92 3.60
N PRO A 427 -7.18 36.30 4.28
CA PRO A 427 -7.30 34.85 4.41
C PRO A 427 -7.84 34.24 3.10
N VAL A 428 -6.96 33.96 2.15
CA VAL A 428 -7.31 33.39 0.83
C VAL A 428 -7.59 31.89 0.90
N ILE A 429 -7.15 31.23 1.95
CA ILE A 429 -7.49 29.84 2.33
C ILE A 429 -8.06 29.87 3.75
N CYS A 430 -9.23 29.24 3.93
CA CYS A 430 -9.93 29.23 5.22
C CYS A 430 -10.25 27.81 5.66
N LEU A 431 -10.32 27.60 6.98
CA LEU A 431 -10.85 26.38 7.58
C LEU A 431 -12.34 26.24 7.27
N LEU A 432 -12.79 25.03 7.04
CA LEU A 432 -14.23 24.73 6.90
C LEU A 432 -14.96 24.94 8.23
N PRO A 433 -16.23 25.44 8.23
CA PRO A 433 -16.94 25.85 9.47
C PRO A 433 -17.26 24.69 10.42
N ASP A 434 -17.30 23.45 9.99
CA ASP A 434 -17.81 22.30 10.76
C ASP A 434 -16.72 21.37 11.32
N GLN A 435 -15.53 21.88 11.62
CA GLN A 435 -14.46 21.05 12.20
C GLN A 435 -14.58 20.97 13.73
N ASN A 436 -15.08 19.83 14.23
CA ASN A 436 -15.33 19.58 15.67
C ASN A 436 -14.07 19.34 16.53
N GLY A 437 -12.89 19.76 16.10
CA GLY A 437 -11.65 19.68 16.91
C GLY A 437 -11.13 18.28 17.22
N VAL A 438 -11.71 17.22 16.63
CA VAL A 438 -11.22 15.85 16.75
C VAL A 438 -10.12 15.63 15.73
N MET A 439 -8.96 15.13 16.17
CA MET A 439 -7.84 14.76 15.27
C MET A 439 -8.20 13.50 14.46
N GLY A 440 -7.89 13.52 13.14
CA GLY A 440 -8.23 12.45 12.21
C GLY A 440 -9.63 12.57 11.61
N GLY A 441 -9.78 12.25 10.33
CA GLY A 441 -11.07 12.31 9.61
C GLY A 441 -11.66 13.70 9.43
N THR A 442 -10.90 14.77 9.73
CA THR A 442 -11.37 16.16 9.67
C THR A 442 -11.23 16.79 8.29
N MET A 443 -10.55 16.14 7.37
CA MET A 443 -10.37 16.60 5.99
C MET A 443 -11.42 16.00 5.06
N ARG A 444 -11.62 16.61 3.88
CA ARG A 444 -12.43 16.02 2.82
C ARG A 444 -11.60 14.93 2.14
N LEU A 445 -11.74 13.71 2.63
CA LEU A 445 -10.98 12.54 2.20
C LEU A 445 -11.79 11.67 1.25
N GLY A 446 -11.08 10.93 0.39
CA GLY A 446 -11.67 9.98 -0.54
C GLY A 446 -11.95 10.55 -1.92
N SER A 447 -12.74 9.81 -2.70
CA SER A 447 -13.13 10.19 -4.06
C SER A 447 -14.25 11.23 -4.02
N ILE A 448 -13.99 12.38 -4.65
CA ILE A 448 -14.94 13.50 -4.69
C ILE A 448 -15.20 13.85 -6.16
N GLY A 449 -16.47 13.89 -6.55
CA GLY A 449 -16.89 14.35 -7.88
C GLY A 449 -16.45 15.79 -8.10
N THR A 450 -15.69 16.04 -9.16
CA THR A 450 -15.14 17.35 -9.49
C THR A 450 -15.50 17.74 -10.93
N SER A 451 -16.10 18.88 -11.10
CA SER A 451 -16.36 19.47 -12.43
C SER A 451 -15.13 20.26 -12.89
N ILE A 452 -14.64 19.98 -14.08
CA ILE A 452 -13.48 20.67 -14.67
C ILE A 452 -13.94 21.51 -15.85
N ASP A 453 -13.70 22.84 -15.78
CA ASP A 453 -14.04 23.77 -16.84
C ASP A 453 -13.29 23.41 -18.15
N LYS A 454 -14.05 23.31 -19.25
CA LYS A 454 -13.55 22.88 -20.59
C LYS A 454 -12.45 23.78 -21.16
N ASN A 455 -12.36 25.03 -20.75
CA ASN A 455 -11.40 26.00 -21.29
C ASN A 455 -10.08 26.05 -20.51
N THR A 456 -9.92 25.25 -19.47
CA THR A 456 -8.74 25.25 -18.60
C THR A 456 -7.62 24.36 -19.10
N LEU A 457 -6.38 24.65 -18.68
CA LEU A 457 -5.22 23.77 -18.91
C LEU A 457 -5.44 22.40 -18.25
N THR A 458 -6.04 22.35 -17.06
CA THR A 458 -6.37 21.12 -16.34
C THR A 458 -7.24 20.21 -17.18
N ASN A 459 -8.29 20.76 -17.83
CA ASN A 459 -9.14 20.00 -18.72
C ASN A 459 -8.35 19.41 -19.91
N LYS A 460 -7.51 20.23 -20.56
CA LYS A 460 -6.68 19.80 -21.70
C LYS A 460 -5.73 18.67 -21.29
N VAL A 461 -5.07 18.76 -20.14
CA VAL A 461 -4.13 17.74 -19.65
C VAL A 461 -4.88 16.47 -19.30
N TYR A 462 -6.00 16.59 -18.56
CA TYR A 462 -6.75 15.44 -18.05
C TYR A 462 -7.42 14.62 -19.16
N PHE A 463 -8.09 15.27 -20.10
CA PHE A 463 -8.82 14.59 -21.17
C PHE A 463 -7.96 14.21 -22.39
N ASN A 464 -6.88 14.95 -22.70
CA ASN A 464 -5.97 14.57 -23.77
C ASN A 464 -5.08 13.38 -23.40
N SER A 465 -4.70 13.21 -22.14
CA SER A 465 -3.98 12.03 -21.67
C SER A 465 -4.86 10.77 -21.78
N ASN A 466 -6.16 10.88 -21.46
CA ASN A 466 -7.11 9.78 -21.58
C ASN A 466 -7.35 9.34 -23.04
N LYS A 467 -7.33 10.24 -24.02
CA LYS A 467 -7.39 9.89 -25.45
C LYS A 467 -6.18 9.10 -25.93
N LYS A 468 -5.00 9.32 -25.36
CA LYS A 468 -3.77 8.56 -25.68
C LYS A 468 -3.69 7.20 -24.98
N MET A 469 -4.44 7.01 -23.89
CA MET A 469 -4.49 5.72 -23.17
C MET A 469 -5.36 4.66 -23.86
N GLY A 470 -5.90 4.96 -25.04
CA GLY A 470 -6.63 4.00 -25.88
C GLY A 470 -7.88 3.44 -25.23
N ASN A 471 -8.98 4.00 -25.65
CA ASN A 471 -10.35 3.49 -25.52
C ASN A 471 -10.94 3.28 -24.15
N ASP A 472 -11.96 4.11 -24.02
CA ASP A 472 -13.28 3.75 -23.55
C ASP A 472 -13.69 4.24 -22.18
N THR A 473 -14.75 5.01 -22.32
CA THR A 473 -15.79 5.29 -21.34
C THR A 473 -15.45 6.27 -20.23
N LEU A 474 -15.18 7.51 -20.64
CA LEU A 474 -15.76 8.64 -19.92
C LEU A 474 -16.66 9.36 -20.93
N SER A 475 -17.95 9.06 -20.85
CA SER A 475 -18.96 9.79 -21.60
C SER A 475 -18.86 11.28 -21.26
N SER A 476 -18.84 12.10 -22.30
CA SER A 476 -18.86 13.57 -22.22
C SER A 476 -20.22 14.12 -21.75
N ASP A 477 -21.07 13.27 -21.18
CA ASP A 477 -22.40 13.64 -20.72
C ASP A 477 -22.54 13.22 -19.24
N ASN A 478 -22.20 14.17 -18.34
CA ASN A 478 -22.95 14.58 -17.15
C ASN A 478 -22.16 15.66 -16.40
#